data_fbbabf62b1f24f6ee4afc48aab26090c
#
_entry.id   fbbabf62b1f24f6ee4afc48aab26090c
#
_cell.length_a   1.000
_cell.length_b   1.000
_cell.length_c   1.000
_cell.angle_alpha   90.00
_cell.angle_beta   90.00
_cell.angle_gamma   90.00
#
_symmetry.space_group_name_H-M   'P 1'
#
loop_
_entity.id
_entity.type
_entity.pdbx_description
1 polymer ?
#
loop_
_entity_poly.entity_id
_entity_poly.type
_entity_poly.pdbx_seq_one_letter_code
_entity_poly.pdbx_strand_id
1 'polypeptide(L)'
;SPVVRISGQAECVLGARAGHQIALMALDENVAFVREDRLLGFEMQLAYESAKLPLEHPDERARPGAEGAPIVQLRGRGVIALELRGRLASLPHPAGLPLLVRREWIVGWLGQLVAHSLPPAEAPGGQRGLVAFSGIGTVLVGIEWP
;
A
#
# COMPACT_ATOMS: atom_id res chain seq x y z
N SER A 1 2.70 11.55 7.51
CA SER A 1 1.99 11.76 8.80
C SER A 1 2.83 11.20 9.94
N PRO A 2 2.85 11.84 11.10
CA PRO A 2 3.59 11.31 12.23
C PRO A 2 2.93 10.03 12.74
N VAL A 3 3.73 9.00 12.94
CA VAL A 3 3.30 7.80 13.66
C VAL A 3 3.32 8.11 15.15
N VAL A 4 2.19 7.88 15.84
CA VAL A 4 2.05 8.08 17.27
C VAL A 4 2.08 6.73 17.97
N ARG A 5 2.96 6.60 18.96
CA ARG A 5 3.05 5.40 19.79
C ARG A 5 2.09 5.51 20.97
N ILE A 6 1.23 4.50 21.14
CA ILE A 6 0.38 4.35 22.32
C ILE A 6 0.95 3.17 23.13
N SER A 7 1.27 3.40 24.40
CA SER A 7 1.80 2.37 25.30
C SER A 7 1.24 2.54 26.70
N GLY A 8 1.12 1.44 27.45
CA GLY A 8 0.59 1.41 28.81
C GLY A 8 -0.47 0.32 28.99
N GLN A 9 -1.10 0.31 30.17
CA GLN A 9 -2.24 -0.56 30.46
C GLN A 9 -3.53 0.22 30.20
N ALA A 10 -3.97 0.24 28.95
CA ALA A 10 -5.18 0.92 28.54
C ALA A 10 -5.86 0.16 27.40
N GLU A 11 -7.18 0.26 27.35
CA GLU A 11 -7.95 -0.16 26.20
C GLU A 11 -8.02 1.00 25.20
N CYS A 12 -7.67 0.73 23.95
CA CYS A 12 -7.74 1.70 22.86
C CYS A 12 -8.74 1.20 21.82
N VAL A 13 -9.74 2.01 21.52
CA VAL A 13 -10.73 1.74 20.49
C VAL A 13 -10.41 2.59 19.26
N LEU A 14 -10.17 1.92 18.14
CA LEU A 14 -9.97 2.57 16.85
C LEU A 14 -11.25 2.48 16.02
N GLY A 15 -11.69 3.60 15.48
CA GLY A 15 -12.86 3.70 14.62
C GLY A 15 -12.49 4.14 13.22
N ALA A 16 -13.15 3.56 12.22
CA ALA A 16 -13.03 4.02 10.85
C ALA A 16 -13.81 5.32 10.61
N ARG A 17 -13.36 6.14 9.68
CA ARG A 17 -14.09 7.32 9.20
C ARG A 17 -15.43 6.89 8.58
N ALA A 18 -16.41 7.82 8.54
CA ALA A 18 -17.69 7.54 7.89
C ALA A 18 -17.50 7.03 6.44
N GLY A 19 -18.19 5.94 6.10
CA GLY A 19 -18.08 5.30 4.81
C GLY A 19 -16.81 4.46 4.59
N HIS A 20 -15.99 4.28 5.63
CA HIS A 20 -14.82 3.41 5.62
C HIS A 20 -15.03 2.20 6.53
N GLN A 21 -14.24 1.17 6.31
CA GLN A 21 -14.16 -0.01 7.16
C GLN A 21 -12.72 -0.32 7.54
N ILE A 22 -12.56 -1.04 8.63
CA ILE A 22 -11.26 -1.51 9.09
C ILE A 22 -11.05 -2.93 8.58
N ALA A 23 -9.92 -3.17 7.93
CA ALA A 23 -9.43 -4.50 7.60
C ALA A 23 -8.19 -4.81 8.47
N LEU A 24 -8.17 -5.97 9.08
CA LEU A 24 -7.01 -6.46 9.83
C LEU A 24 -6.23 -7.44 8.98
N MET A 25 -4.92 -7.30 8.99
CA MET A 25 -4.00 -8.16 8.27
C MET A 25 -2.90 -8.64 9.21
N ALA A 26 -2.74 -9.95 9.31
CA ALA A 26 -1.62 -10.53 10.05
C ALA A 26 -0.38 -10.61 9.16
N LEU A 27 0.74 -10.12 9.66
CA LEU A 27 2.05 -10.26 9.04
C LEU A 27 2.83 -11.33 9.83
N ASP A 28 3.32 -12.36 9.14
CA ASP A 28 4.07 -13.46 9.73
C ASP A 28 5.46 -13.56 9.09
N GLU A 29 6.43 -12.91 9.74
CA GLU A 29 7.84 -12.87 9.31
C GLU A 29 8.05 -12.46 7.85
N ASN A 30 7.20 -11.57 7.36
CA ASN A 30 7.20 -11.09 6.01
C ASN A 30 7.43 -9.57 5.97
N VAL A 31 7.46 -9.03 4.78
CA VAL A 31 7.53 -7.58 4.53
C VAL A 31 6.24 -7.14 3.89
N ALA A 32 5.66 -6.09 4.46
CA ALA A 32 4.51 -5.40 3.89
C ALA A 32 4.89 -3.97 3.53
N PHE A 33 4.44 -3.52 2.38
CA PHE A 33 4.48 -2.13 1.97
C PHE A 33 3.04 -1.64 1.90
N VAL A 34 2.70 -0.63 2.67
CA VAL A 34 1.33 -0.13 2.81
C VAL A 34 1.31 1.37 2.54
N ARG A 35 0.33 1.84 1.81
CA ARG A 35 0.11 3.28 1.64
C ARG A 35 -0.18 3.92 3.00
N GLU A 36 0.50 5.01 3.29
CA GLU A 36 0.37 5.72 4.57
C GLU A 36 -1.06 6.22 4.81
N ASP A 37 -1.75 6.67 3.76
CA ASP A 37 -3.13 7.17 3.83
C ASP A 37 -4.18 6.05 4.06
N ARG A 38 -3.76 4.79 4.00
CA ARG A 38 -4.59 3.61 4.27
C ARG A 38 -4.22 2.91 5.58
N LEU A 39 -3.12 3.29 6.19
CA LEU A 39 -2.64 2.70 7.43
C LEU A 39 -3.33 3.38 8.63
N LEU A 40 -4.13 2.62 9.35
CA LEU A 40 -4.76 3.09 10.59
C LEU A 40 -3.85 2.87 11.80
N GLY A 41 -3.16 1.72 11.84
CA GLY A 41 -2.24 1.39 12.91
C GLY A 41 -1.57 0.03 12.71
N PHE A 42 -0.61 -0.27 13.54
CA PHE A 42 0.08 -1.56 13.56
C PHE A 42 0.64 -1.85 14.95
N GLU A 43 0.85 -3.13 15.23
CA GLU A 43 1.43 -3.57 16.48
C GLU A 43 2.90 -3.15 16.61
N MET A 44 3.29 -2.79 17.82
CA MET A 44 4.56 -2.14 18.16
C MET A 44 5.80 -3.00 17.91
N GLN A 45 5.65 -4.32 17.85
CA GLN A 45 6.73 -5.25 17.53
C GLN A 45 7.10 -5.26 16.04
N LEU A 46 6.28 -4.67 15.17
CA LEU A 46 6.63 -4.48 13.77
C LEU A 46 7.64 -3.34 13.63
N ALA A 47 8.76 -3.63 12.98
CA ALA A 47 9.68 -2.59 12.54
C ALA A 47 9.06 -1.83 11.37
N TYR A 48 9.18 -0.50 11.35
CA TYR A 48 8.66 0.32 10.26
C TYR A 48 9.70 1.25 9.67
N GLU A 49 9.56 1.55 8.40
CA GLU A 49 10.40 2.47 7.65
C GLU A 49 9.55 3.23 6.64
N SER A 50 9.72 4.54 6.54
CA SER A 50 9.00 5.36 5.57
C SER A 50 9.67 5.30 4.20
N ALA A 51 8.87 5.19 3.16
CA ALA A 51 9.30 5.18 1.77
C ALA A 51 8.31 5.93 0.89
N LYS A 52 8.58 6.03 -0.39
CA LYS A 52 7.66 6.62 -1.39
C LYS A 52 7.49 5.67 -2.56
N LEU A 53 6.26 5.50 -3.02
CA LEU A 53 5.99 4.83 -4.28
C LEU A 53 6.59 5.68 -5.42
N PRO A 54 7.43 5.10 -6.29
CA PRO A 54 8.06 5.86 -7.37
C PRO A 54 7.05 6.60 -8.26
N LEU A 55 7.42 7.79 -8.71
CA LEU A 55 6.64 8.57 -9.68
C LEU A 55 6.82 8.03 -11.10
N GLU A 56 5.84 8.26 -11.94
CA GLU A 56 5.77 7.68 -13.29
C GLU A 56 6.78 8.29 -14.27
N HIS A 57 7.04 9.58 -14.17
CA HIS A 57 7.90 10.25 -15.16
C HIS A 57 8.65 11.45 -14.56
N PRO A 58 9.85 11.77 -15.08
CA PRO A 58 10.58 12.97 -14.67
C PRO A 58 9.75 14.26 -14.80
N ASP A 59 8.90 14.36 -15.81
CA ASP A 59 8.03 15.52 -16.05
C ASP A 59 6.92 15.67 -15.01
N GLU A 60 6.50 14.58 -14.36
CA GLU A 60 5.56 14.64 -13.23
C GLU A 60 6.22 15.18 -11.96
N ARG A 61 7.55 15.01 -11.82
CA ARG A 61 8.33 15.60 -10.72
C ARG A 61 8.35 17.12 -10.75
N ALA A 62 8.11 17.72 -11.92
CA ALA A 62 8.08 19.16 -12.10
C ALA A 62 6.75 19.80 -11.66
N ARG A 63 5.72 19.02 -11.36
CA ARG A 63 4.43 19.56 -10.89
C ARG A 63 4.46 19.74 -9.37
N PRO A 64 4.10 20.92 -8.85
CA PRO A 64 3.93 21.13 -7.41
C PRO A 64 2.95 20.10 -6.84
N GLY A 65 3.35 19.36 -5.82
CA GLY A 65 2.54 18.30 -5.21
C GLY A 65 2.64 16.92 -5.86
N ALA A 66 3.46 16.72 -6.90
CA ALA A 66 3.73 15.44 -7.55
C ALA A 66 4.70 14.55 -6.77
N GLU A 67 4.66 14.60 -5.45
CA GLU A 67 5.39 13.63 -4.64
C GLU A 67 4.76 12.26 -4.77
N GLY A 68 5.59 11.20 -4.92
CA GLY A 68 5.11 9.82 -4.90
C GLY A 68 4.26 9.55 -3.65
N ALA A 69 3.25 8.71 -3.78
CA ALA A 69 2.41 8.38 -2.64
C ALA A 69 3.26 7.82 -1.49
N PRO A 70 3.16 8.40 -0.29
CA PRO A 70 3.92 7.91 0.85
C PRO A 70 3.49 6.48 1.21
N ILE A 71 4.48 5.63 1.41
CA ILE A 71 4.30 4.24 1.82
C ILE A 71 5.09 3.97 3.09
N VAL A 72 4.62 3.03 3.87
CA VAL A 72 5.31 2.51 5.05
C VAL A 72 5.68 1.07 4.79
N GLN A 73 6.96 0.74 4.98
CA GLN A 73 7.42 -0.62 5.00
C GLN A 73 7.33 -1.15 6.42
N LEU A 74 6.66 -2.29 6.59
CA LEU A 74 6.50 -2.97 7.87
C LEU A 74 7.14 -4.36 7.78
N ARG A 75 7.88 -4.75 8.81
CA ARG A 75 8.58 -6.03 8.87
C ARG A 75 8.36 -6.72 10.21
N GLY A 76 8.27 -8.03 10.18
CA GLY A 76 8.22 -8.88 11.37
C GLY A 76 6.93 -9.65 11.49
N ARG A 77 6.52 -9.87 12.72
CA ARG A 77 5.28 -10.59 13.05
C ARG A 77 4.37 -9.68 13.86
N GLY A 78 3.13 -9.53 13.42
CA GLY A 78 2.15 -8.70 14.11
C GLY A 78 0.93 -8.40 13.24
N VAL A 79 0.03 -7.58 13.76
CA VAL A 79 -1.20 -7.18 13.08
C VAL A 79 -1.09 -5.75 12.58
N ILE A 80 -1.60 -5.54 11.37
CA ILE A 80 -1.73 -4.24 10.70
C ILE A 80 -3.21 -3.95 10.53
N ALA A 81 -3.65 -2.76 10.92
CA ALA A 81 -4.99 -2.27 10.71
C ALA A 81 -5.01 -1.27 9.55
N LEU A 82 -5.84 -1.55 8.56
CA LEU A 82 -6.02 -0.74 7.36
C LEU A 82 -7.41 -0.09 7.37
N GLU A 83 -7.49 1.14 6.91
CA GLU A 83 -8.75 1.85 6.73
C GLU A 83 -9.03 2.00 5.23
N LEU A 84 -10.16 1.49 4.79
CA LEU A 84 -10.51 1.37 3.37
C LEU A 84 -11.95 1.83 3.10
N ARG A 85 -12.18 2.38 1.93
CA ARG A 85 -13.49 2.35 1.30
C ARG A 85 -13.62 1.03 0.54
N GLY A 86 -14.78 0.37 0.63
CA GLY A 86 -14.99 -0.90 -0.05
C GLY A 86 -14.25 -2.07 0.58
N ARG A 87 -13.93 -3.08 -0.19
CA ARG A 87 -13.32 -4.34 0.27
C ARG A 87 -11.85 -4.42 -0.08
N LEU A 88 -11.07 -5.03 0.80
CA LEU A 88 -9.70 -5.43 0.52
C LEU A 88 -9.72 -6.73 -0.29
N ALA A 89 -9.04 -6.71 -1.43
CA ALA A 89 -8.78 -7.91 -2.23
C ALA A 89 -7.28 -8.15 -2.34
N SER A 90 -6.92 -9.43 -2.42
CA SER A 90 -5.54 -9.88 -2.57
C SER A 90 -5.34 -10.45 -3.97
N LEU A 91 -4.32 -9.99 -4.66
CA LEU A 91 -3.90 -10.45 -5.98
C LEU A 91 -2.55 -11.16 -5.84
N PRO A 92 -2.54 -12.50 -5.66
CA PRO A 92 -1.29 -13.25 -5.63
C PRO A 92 -0.56 -13.12 -6.97
N HIS A 93 0.74 -12.86 -6.91
CA HIS A 93 1.59 -12.75 -8.09
C HIS A 93 2.75 -13.76 -7.99
N PRO A 94 2.67 -14.90 -8.69
CA PRO A 94 3.81 -15.77 -8.90
C PRO A 94 4.80 -15.09 -9.86
N ALA A 95 6.05 -15.52 -9.85
CA ALA A 95 7.03 -15.03 -10.80
C ALA A 95 6.54 -15.19 -12.25
N GLY A 96 6.77 -14.19 -13.10
CA GLY A 96 6.34 -14.20 -14.48
C GLY A 96 6.15 -12.80 -15.06
N LEU A 97 5.10 -12.62 -15.86
CA LEU A 97 4.78 -11.32 -16.45
C LEU A 97 4.37 -10.32 -15.37
N PRO A 98 4.75 -9.05 -15.51
CA PRO A 98 4.38 -8.02 -14.54
C PRO A 98 2.86 -7.92 -14.36
N LEU A 99 2.43 -7.76 -13.11
CA LEU A 99 1.04 -7.44 -12.79
C LEU A 99 0.85 -5.93 -12.87
N LEU A 100 -0.08 -5.48 -13.71
CA LEU A 100 -0.41 -4.07 -13.87
C LEU A 100 -1.63 -3.72 -13.02
N VAL A 101 -1.48 -2.72 -12.15
CA VAL A 101 -2.55 -2.27 -11.25
C VAL A 101 -2.67 -0.76 -11.33
N ARG A 102 -3.88 -0.22 -11.31
CA ARG A 102 -4.11 1.21 -11.18
C ARG A 102 -3.65 1.70 -9.82
N ARG A 103 -2.90 2.80 -9.81
CA ARG A 103 -2.31 3.39 -8.60
C ARG A 103 -3.35 3.68 -7.52
N GLU A 104 -4.51 4.19 -7.90
CA GLU A 104 -5.58 4.54 -6.97
C GLU A 104 -6.16 3.32 -6.23
N TRP A 105 -6.07 2.13 -6.82
CA TRP A 105 -6.56 0.90 -6.20
C TRP A 105 -5.56 0.23 -5.26
N ILE A 106 -4.28 0.59 -5.37
CA ILE A 106 -3.23 -0.02 -4.55
C ILE A 106 -3.40 0.42 -3.10
N VAL A 107 -3.55 -0.54 -2.21
CA VAL A 107 -3.49 -0.39 -0.75
C VAL A 107 -2.08 -0.66 -0.25
N GLY A 108 -1.43 -1.66 -0.85
CA GLY A 108 -0.10 -2.10 -0.49
C GLY A 108 0.29 -3.38 -1.21
N TRP A 109 1.38 -3.99 -0.78
CA TRP A 109 1.79 -5.31 -1.25
C TRP A 109 2.64 -6.02 -0.21
N LEU A 110 2.74 -7.34 -0.35
CA LEU A 110 3.48 -8.25 0.52
C LEU A 110 4.55 -9.00 -0.26
N GLY A 111 5.63 -9.34 0.41
CA GLY A 111 6.66 -10.21 -0.12
C GLY A 111 7.73 -9.48 -0.92
N GLN A 112 8.32 -10.18 -1.87
CA GLN A 112 9.44 -9.71 -2.70
C GLN A 112 8.95 -9.15 -4.03
N LEU A 113 8.04 -8.19 -3.97
CA LEU A 113 7.56 -7.45 -5.13
C LEU A 113 8.29 -6.12 -5.27
N VAL A 114 8.67 -5.79 -6.49
CA VAL A 114 9.18 -4.48 -6.87
C VAL A 114 8.08 -3.75 -7.64
N ALA A 115 7.68 -2.60 -7.13
CA ALA A 115 6.71 -1.73 -7.76
C ALA A 115 7.44 -0.66 -8.57
N HIS A 116 7.04 -0.44 -9.80
CA HIS A 116 7.50 0.69 -10.60
C HIS A 116 6.35 1.28 -11.39
N SER A 117 6.33 2.58 -11.50
CA SER A 117 5.33 3.28 -12.29
C SER A 117 5.57 3.08 -13.78
N LEU A 118 4.52 2.78 -14.52
CA LEU A 118 4.60 2.53 -15.95
C LEU A 118 4.31 3.82 -16.73
N PRO A 119 5.26 4.30 -17.56
CA PRO A 119 5.00 5.45 -18.40
C PRO A 119 3.84 5.20 -19.38
N PRO A 120 3.03 6.20 -19.73
CA PRO A 120 1.93 6.02 -20.68
C PRO A 120 2.36 5.46 -22.04
N ALA A 121 3.59 5.74 -22.47
CA ALA A 121 4.15 5.22 -23.71
C ALA A 121 4.36 3.69 -23.68
N GLU A 122 4.56 3.11 -22.50
CA GLU A 122 4.78 1.67 -22.30
C GLU A 122 3.50 0.97 -21.81
N ALA A 123 2.48 1.75 -21.43
CA ALA A 123 1.23 1.24 -20.88
C ALA A 123 0.28 0.76 -21.99
N PRO A 124 -0.44 -0.34 -21.80
CA PRO A 124 -1.48 -0.78 -22.72
C PRO A 124 -2.49 0.34 -22.99
N GLY A 125 -2.68 0.68 -24.27
CA GLY A 125 -3.61 1.73 -24.67
C GLY A 125 -3.25 3.14 -24.19
N GLY A 126 -1.98 3.40 -23.82
CA GLY A 126 -1.54 4.71 -23.34
C GLY A 126 -2.13 5.12 -21.99
N GLN A 127 -2.58 4.16 -21.18
CA GLN A 127 -3.20 4.42 -19.89
C GLN A 127 -2.21 5.08 -18.92
N ARG A 128 -2.72 6.04 -18.15
CA ARG A 128 -1.96 6.69 -17.07
C ARG A 128 -2.28 6.05 -15.71
N GLY A 129 -1.36 6.22 -14.77
CA GLY A 129 -1.56 5.78 -13.39
C GLY A 129 -1.45 4.26 -13.21
N LEU A 130 -0.74 3.56 -14.08
CA LEU A 130 -0.43 2.15 -13.90
C LEU A 130 0.88 1.97 -13.13
N VAL A 131 0.86 1.01 -12.24
CA VAL A 131 2.03 0.50 -11.52
C VAL A 131 2.21 -0.95 -11.91
N ALA A 132 3.42 -1.29 -12.34
CA ALA A 132 3.81 -2.66 -12.64
C ALA A 132 4.50 -3.29 -11.43
N PHE A 133 4.07 -4.47 -11.06
CA PHE A 133 4.67 -5.28 -10.00
C PHE A 133 5.39 -6.46 -10.63
N SER A 134 6.65 -6.64 -10.26
CA SER A 134 7.49 -7.76 -10.66
C SER A 134 8.03 -8.48 -9.44
N GLY A 135 8.28 -9.78 -9.54
CA GLY A 135 8.77 -10.61 -8.43
C GLY A 135 7.70 -11.56 -7.90
N ILE A 136 7.81 -11.96 -6.66
CA ILE A 136 6.90 -12.93 -6.02
C ILE A 136 6.28 -12.29 -4.80
N GLY A 137 4.95 -12.34 -4.69
CA GLY A 137 4.25 -11.79 -3.54
C GLY A 137 2.75 -11.63 -3.80
N THR A 138 2.15 -10.69 -3.10
CA THR A 138 0.71 -10.41 -3.19
C THR A 138 0.49 -8.91 -3.23
N VAL A 139 -0.25 -8.43 -4.21
CA VAL A 139 -0.70 -7.02 -4.26
C VAL A 139 -2.05 -6.91 -3.57
N LEU A 140 -2.18 -5.91 -2.70
CA LEU A 140 -3.40 -5.59 -1.97
C LEU A 140 -4.10 -4.43 -2.67
N VAL A 141 -5.34 -4.63 -3.06
CA VAL A 141 -6.15 -3.61 -3.74
C VAL A 141 -7.45 -3.34 -2.99
N GLY A 142 -7.85 -2.07 -2.98
CA GLY A 142 -9.16 -1.65 -2.50
C GLY A 142 -10.17 -1.66 -3.63
N ILE A 143 -11.27 -2.41 -3.47
CA ILE A 143 -12.35 -2.48 -4.44
C ILE A 143 -13.54 -1.73 -3.87
N GLU A 144 -13.84 -0.58 -4.48
CA GLU A 144 -15.09 0.14 -4.22
C GLU A 144 -16.16 -0.39 -5.21
N TRP A 145 -17.28 -0.84 -4.68
CA TRP A 145 -18.44 -1.13 -5.51
C TRP A 145 -19.25 0.17 -5.68
N PRO A 146 -19.73 0.43 -6.88
CA PRO A 146 -20.59 1.59 -7.11
C PRO A 146 -21.89 1.52 -6.31
#